data_865444b2fea2ae2a289ae9eee8aed459
#
_entry.id   865444b2fea2ae2a289ae9eee8aed459
#
_cell.length_a   1.000
_cell.length_b   1.000
_cell.length_c   1.000
_cell.angle_alpha   90.00
_cell.angle_beta   90.00
_cell.angle_gamma   90.00
#
_symmetry.space_group_name_H-M   'P 1'
#
loop_
_entity.id
_entity.type
_entity.pdbx_description
1 polymer ?
#
loop_
_entity_poly.entity_id
_entity_poly.type
_entity_poly.pdbx_seq_one_letter_code
_entity_poly.pdbx_strand_id
1 'polypeptide(L)'
;MRKKILSIVAVAALAAAALAAAAALQVGVSDAAAKGPGPGGPGGSGPGTPSAHVPSDPSKPLTAADAAGLVFMRQEEKLARDVYTVFGDTYSVRAFDNIARSESRHTAAVKGLMDIYSVPDPVAADVPGVFADPQFTQLYNALTAQGKQSLAGALQAGVTIEKKDIADLEARIAATDRADLKAVYGNLLRASRNHLRAFSGLLGSL
;
A
#
# COMPACT_ATOMS: atom_id res chain seq x y z
N MET A 1 3.09 -29.92 29.33
CA MET A 1 2.61 -28.57 28.96
C MET A 1 3.75 -27.66 28.53
N ARG A 2 4.42 -27.92 27.40
CA ARG A 2 5.51 -27.06 26.86
C ARG A 2 5.60 -27.22 25.33
N LYS A 3 4.58 -26.81 24.56
CA LYS A 3 4.60 -26.86 23.07
C LYS A 3 3.78 -25.77 22.36
N LYS A 4 3.64 -24.58 22.93
CA LYS A 4 2.85 -23.50 22.26
C LYS A 4 3.54 -22.13 22.16
N ILE A 5 4.86 -22.03 22.34
CA ILE A 5 5.55 -20.71 22.29
C ILE A 5 6.40 -20.53 21.02
N LEU A 6 6.55 -21.53 20.16
CA LEU A 6 7.47 -21.46 19.01
C LEU A 6 6.91 -20.86 17.73
N SER A 7 5.61 -20.56 17.64
CA SER A 7 5.00 -20.09 16.37
C SER A 7 4.95 -18.57 16.18
N ILE A 8 5.16 -17.77 17.24
CA ILE A 8 5.02 -16.31 17.14
C ILE A 8 6.30 -15.64 16.62
N VAL A 9 7.45 -16.27 16.83
CA VAL A 9 8.75 -15.70 16.42
C VAL A 9 9.03 -15.88 14.91
N ALA A 10 8.45 -16.90 14.27
CA ALA A 10 8.70 -17.20 12.87
C ALA A 10 7.99 -16.22 11.89
N VAL A 11 6.87 -15.63 12.27
CA VAL A 11 6.13 -14.69 11.41
C VAL A 11 6.81 -13.32 11.36
N ALA A 12 7.45 -12.89 12.47
CA ALA A 12 8.25 -11.66 12.49
C ALA A 12 9.53 -11.77 11.66
N ALA A 13 10.09 -12.97 11.51
CA ALA A 13 11.31 -13.20 10.74
C ALA A 13 11.07 -13.19 9.22
N LEU A 14 9.88 -13.57 8.74
CA LEU A 14 9.56 -13.52 7.31
C LEU A 14 9.34 -12.07 6.80
N ALA A 15 8.81 -11.19 7.65
CA ALA A 15 8.68 -9.77 7.33
C ALA A 15 10.05 -9.06 7.26
N ALA A 16 11.05 -9.55 8.02
CA ALA A 16 12.40 -8.97 8.03
C ALA A 16 13.26 -9.44 6.83
N ALA A 17 13.02 -10.61 6.26
CA ALA A 17 13.80 -11.13 5.14
C ALA A 17 13.47 -10.45 3.80
N ALA A 18 12.27 -9.92 3.62
CA ALA A 18 11.91 -9.11 2.45
C ALA A 18 12.51 -7.69 2.50
N LEU A 19 12.94 -7.22 3.68
CA LEU A 19 13.55 -5.90 3.86
C LEU A 19 15.05 -5.88 3.56
N ALA A 20 15.71 -7.02 3.46
CA ALA A 20 17.17 -7.10 3.32
C ALA A 20 17.70 -6.98 1.88
N ALA A 21 16.83 -6.99 0.87
CA ALA A 21 17.23 -6.90 -0.55
C ALA A 21 17.27 -5.47 -1.12
N ALA A 22 16.84 -4.45 -0.35
CA ALA A 22 16.77 -3.05 -0.81
C ALA A 22 17.82 -2.11 -0.18
N ALA A 23 18.76 -2.60 0.62
CA ALA A 23 19.72 -1.78 1.36
C ALA A 23 21.12 -1.77 0.77
N ALA A 24 21.28 -1.42 -0.51
CA ALA A 24 22.59 -1.16 -1.07
C ALA A 24 22.52 -0.05 -2.14
N LEU A 25 22.25 1.17 -1.74
CA LEU A 25 22.74 2.38 -2.42
C LEU A 25 22.60 3.59 -1.50
N GLN A 26 23.61 3.83 -0.68
CA GLN A 26 23.77 5.13 0.00
C GLN A 26 24.60 6.04 -0.91
N VAL A 27 23.99 7.12 -1.36
CA VAL A 27 24.71 8.31 -1.81
C VAL A 27 24.11 9.49 -1.05
N GLY A 28 24.97 10.15 -0.29
CA GLY A 28 24.62 11.29 0.55
C GLY A 28 24.26 12.54 -0.27
N VAL A 29 23.36 13.34 0.26
CA VAL A 29 23.20 14.75 -0.12
C VAL A 29 22.94 15.58 1.14
N SER A 30 23.71 16.65 1.21
CA SER A 30 23.87 17.59 2.29
C SER A 30 22.66 18.47 2.57
N ASP A 31 22.60 18.94 3.84
CA ASP A 31 21.75 20.02 4.36
C ASP A 31 21.80 21.31 3.55
N ALA A 32 20.65 21.94 3.40
CA ALA A 32 20.52 23.38 3.31
C ALA A 32 19.25 23.87 4.01
N ALA A 33 19.43 24.57 5.08
CA ALA A 33 18.40 25.25 5.88
C ALA A 33 17.93 26.54 5.21
N ALA A 34 16.63 26.87 5.31
CA ALA A 34 16.09 28.25 5.34
C ALA A 34 14.64 28.24 5.85
N LYS A 35 14.41 28.68 6.98
CA LYS A 35 13.84 29.92 7.58
C LYS A 35 12.40 30.26 7.19
N GLY A 36 11.44 30.02 8.06
CA GLY A 36 10.77 30.96 8.92
C GLY A 36 9.33 31.37 8.56
N PRO A 37 8.45 31.65 9.51
CA PRO A 37 7.01 31.55 9.39
C PRO A 37 6.32 32.91 9.14
N GLY A 38 5.13 32.82 8.50
CA GLY A 38 4.17 33.92 8.49
C GLY A 38 2.78 33.40 8.81
N PRO A 39 1.96 34.12 9.60
CA PRO A 39 0.69 33.66 10.09
C PRO A 39 -0.51 34.08 9.22
N GLY A 40 -1.51 33.22 9.18
CA GLY A 40 -2.91 33.59 9.15
C GLY A 40 -3.58 33.81 7.81
N GLY A 41 -4.65 33.06 7.62
CA GLY A 41 -5.74 33.35 6.70
C GLY A 41 -6.69 32.16 6.57
N PRO A 42 -7.99 32.34 6.85
CA PRO A 42 -8.96 31.25 6.82
C PRO A 42 -9.51 31.04 5.40
N GLY A 43 -9.74 29.80 5.04
CA GLY A 43 -10.78 29.41 4.13
C GLY A 43 -10.49 29.59 2.65
N GLY A 44 -10.29 28.47 2.01
CA GLY A 44 -10.34 28.31 0.57
C GLY A 44 -10.41 26.83 0.25
N SER A 45 -11.63 26.27 0.25
CA SER A 45 -11.89 25.02 -0.44
C SER A 45 -11.71 25.27 -1.94
N GLY A 46 -10.46 25.33 -2.38
CA GLY A 46 -10.15 25.31 -3.80
C GLY A 46 -10.51 23.94 -4.38
N PRO A 47 -11.16 23.87 -5.55
CA PRO A 47 -11.33 22.62 -6.25
C PRO A 47 -9.94 22.03 -6.47
N GLY A 48 -9.72 20.81 -5.93
CA GLY A 48 -8.46 20.09 -6.14
C GLY A 48 -8.19 20.07 -7.65
N THR A 49 -7.01 20.60 -8.03
CA THR A 49 -6.54 20.52 -9.41
C THR A 49 -6.67 19.06 -9.84
N PRO A 50 -7.40 18.77 -10.94
CA PRO A 50 -7.46 17.41 -11.45
C PRO A 50 -6.02 16.97 -11.73
N SER A 51 -5.65 15.84 -11.12
CA SER A 51 -4.35 15.21 -11.39
C SER A 51 -4.26 15.09 -12.91
N ALA A 52 -3.26 15.71 -13.50
CA ALA A 52 -3.11 15.72 -14.95
C ALA A 52 -3.18 14.27 -15.44
N HIS A 53 -4.19 13.95 -16.22
CA HIS A 53 -4.32 12.62 -16.82
C HIS A 53 -3.13 12.45 -17.77
N VAL A 54 -2.18 11.61 -17.37
CA VAL A 54 -1.08 11.22 -18.25
C VAL A 54 -1.62 10.14 -19.19
N PRO A 55 -1.69 10.41 -20.49
CA PRO A 55 -2.19 9.41 -21.43
C PRO A 55 -1.31 8.16 -21.42
N SER A 56 -1.94 7.01 -21.31
CA SER A 56 -1.26 5.74 -21.53
C SER A 56 -0.88 5.61 -23.00
N ASP A 57 0.29 5.04 -23.27
CA ASP A 57 0.77 4.80 -24.63
C ASP A 57 0.93 3.29 -24.87
N PRO A 58 -0.15 2.60 -25.30
CA PRO A 58 -0.12 1.16 -25.54
C PRO A 58 0.74 0.76 -26.73
N SER A 59 1.16 1.71 -27.58
CA SER A 59 2.10 1.43 -28.69
C SER A 59 3.51 1.08 -28.19
N LYS A 60 3.84 1.49 -26.97
CA LYS A 60 5.08 1.10 -26.28
C LYS A 60 4.81 -0.05 -25.32
N PRO A 61 5.30 -1.25 -25.62
CA PRO A 61 5.10 -2.41 -24.74
C PRO A 61 5.72 -2.14 -23.35
N LEU A 62 5.11 -2.77 -22.33
CA LEU A 62 5.71 -2.80 -20.99
C LEU A 62 6.99 -3.63 -21.01
N THR A 63 7.95 -3.25 -20.16
CA THR A 63 9.03 -4.17 -19.81
C THR A 63 8.47 -5.34 -18.98
N ALA A 64 9.18 -6.46 -18.92
CA ALA A 64 8.79 -7.57 -18.04
C ALA A 64 8.72 -7.12 -16.56
N ALA A 65 9.59 -6.19 -16.15
CA ALA A 65 9.59 -5.63 -14.80
C ALA A 65 8.34 -4.76 -14.53
N ASP A 66 7.91 -3.95 -15.49
CA ASP A 66 6.68 -3.15 -15.38
C ASP A 66 5.45 -4.06 -15.26
N ALA A 67 5.34 -5.07 -16.13
CA ALA A 67 4.23 -6.03 -16.08
C ALA A 67 4.20 -6.79 -14.74
N ALA A 68 5.34 -7.29 -14.26
CA ALA A 68 5.44 -7.93 -12.96
C ALA A 68 5.11 -6.96 -11.81
N GLY A 69 5.48 -5.68 -11.94
CA GLY A 69 5.12 -4.62 -11.01
C GLY A 69 3.62 -4.42 -10.90
N LEU A 70 2.91 -4.36 -12.02
CA LEU A 70 1.44 -4.25 -12.03
C LEU A 70 0.77 -5.47 -11.37
N VAL A 71 1.22 -6.69 -11.70
CA VAL A 71 0.72 -7.94 -11.10
C VAL A 71 0.93 -7.97 -9.59
N PHE A 72 2.07 -7.49 -9.11
CA PHE A 72 2.37 -7.39 -7.68
C PHE A 72 1.48 -6.35 -6.99
N MET A 73 1.47 -5.10 -7.48
CA MET A 73 0.68 -4.02 -6.87
C MET A 73 -0.82 -4.33 -6.88
N ARG A 74 -1.33 -5.01 -7.92
CA ARG A 74 -2.73 -5.44 -7.97
C ARG A 74 -3.12 -6.33 -6.79
N GLN A 75 -2.22 -7.22 -6.37
CA GLN A 75 -2.42 -8.10 -5.23
C GLN A 75 -2.20 -7.38 -3.89
N GLU A 76 -1.23 -6.47 -3.83
CA GLU A 76 -0.93 -5.71 -2.61
C GLU A 76 -2.06 -4.76 -2.23
N GLU A 77 -2.60 -3.99 -3.17
CA GLU A 77 -3.76 -3.11 -2.95
C GLU A 77 -5.01 -3.92 -2.56
N LYS A 78 -5.19 -5.10 -3.19
CA LYS A 78 -6.26 -6.02 -2.80
C LYS A 78 -6.07 -6.53 -1.38
N LEU A 79 -4.85 -6.90 -0.98
CA LEU A 79 -4.53 -7.33 0.37
C LEU A 79 -4.93 -6.26 1.40
N ALA A 80 -4.52 -5.01 1.18
CA ALA A 80 -4.83 -3.88 2.05
C ALA A 80 -6.36 -3.70 2.17
N ARG A 81 -7.08 -3.66 1.05
CA ARG A 81 -8.54 -3.57 1.01
C ARG A 81 -9.20 -4.68 1.83
N ASP A 82 -8.82 -5.93 1.58
CA ASP A 82 -9.47 -7.10 2.18
C ASP A 82 -9.22 -7.13 3.70
N VAL A 83 -8.01 -6.81 4.15
CA VAL A 83 -7.67 -6.72 5.58
C VAL A 83 -8.44 -5.60 6.27
N TYR A 84 -8.50 -4.41 5.66
CA TYR A 84 -9.21 -3.28 6.26
C TYR A 84 -10.73 -3.48 6.28
N THR A 85 -11.29 -4.19 5.30
CA THR A 85 -12.69 -4.62 5.35
C THR A 85 -12.96 -5.49 6.56
N VAL A 86 -12.12 -6.50 6.82
CA VAL A 86 -12.25 -7.35 8.03
C VAL A 86 -12.18 -6.53 9.32
N PHE A 87 -11.31 -5.53 9.39
CA PHE A 87 -11.17 -4.71 10.61
C PHE A 87 -12.31 -3.70 10.76
N GLY A 88 -12.84 -3.16 9.66
CA GLY A 88 -14.04 -2.32 9.67
C GLY A 88 -15.24 -3.08 10.25
N ASP A 89 -15.48 -4.29 9.76
CA ASP A 89 -16.53 -5.18 10.24
C ASP A 89 -16.34 -5.58 11.73
N THR A 90 -15.08 -5.74 12.16
CA THR A 90 -14.78 -6.20 13.53
C THR A 90 -14.88 -5.08 14.56
N TYR A 91 -14.39 -3.87 14.25
CA TYR A 91 -14.21 -2.79 15.24
C TYR A 91 -15.11 -1.58 15.03
N SER A 92 -15.84 -1.49 13.92
CA SER A 92 -16.70 -0.34 13.57
C SER A 92 -15.95 1.01 13.62
N VAL A 93 -14.65 1.02 13.34
CA VAL A 93 -13.83 2.24 13.29
C VAL A 93 -13.81 2.77 11.85
N ARG A 94 -14.44 3.92 11.64
CA ARG A 94 -14.64 4.54 10.31
C ARG A 94 -13.35 4.66 9.45
N ALA A 95 -12.19 4.71 10.07
CA ALA A 95 -10.92 4.79 9.36
C ALA A 95 -10.72 3.56 8.47
N PHE A 96 -11.00 2.35 8.97
CA PHE A 96 -10.87 1.13 8.19
C PHE A 96 -11.78 1.13 6.97
N ASP A 97 -13.07 1.49 7.13
CA ASP A 97 -14.02 1.55 6.00
C ASP A 97 -13.62 2.59 4.95
N ASN A 98 -13.17 3.76 5.41
CA ASN A 98 -12.76 4.83 4.50
C ASN A 98 -11.53 4.45 3.70
N ILE A 99 -10.55 3.82 4.37
CA ILE A 99 -9.31 3.38 3.75
C ILE A 99 -9.58 2.17 2.84
N ALA A 100 -10.37 1.18 3.26
CA ALA A 100 -10.77 0.06 2.38
C ALA A 100 -11.42 0.53 1.07
N ARG A 101 -12.27 1.58 1.12
CA ARG A 101 -12.82 2.21 -0.09
C ARG A 101 -11.75 2.93 -0.92
N SER A 102 -10.71 3.47 -0.30
CA SER A 102 -9.55 4.02 -1.02
C SER A 102 -8.80 2.93 -1.75
N GLU A 103 -8.51 1.81 -1.06
CA GLU A 103 -7.82 0.66 -1.65
C GLU A 103 -8.62 0.01 -2.78
N SER A 104 -9.95 0.03 -2.70
CA SER A 104 -10.80 -0.40 -3.82
C SER A 104 -10.56 0.45 -5.08
N ARG A 105 -10.36 1.77 -4.92
CA ARG A 105 -10.03 2.65 -6.05
C ARG A 105 -8.59 2.44 -6.56
N HIS A 106 -7.65 2.19 -5.65
CA HIS A 106 -6.26 1.87 -6.00
C HIS A 106 -6.18 0.58 -6.82
N THR A 107 -6.79 -0.49 -6.30
CA THR A 107 -6.96 -1.75 -7.00
C THR A 107 -7.55 -1.59 -8.41
N ALA A 108 -8.60 -0.74 -8.56
CA ALA A 108 -9.19 -0.45 -9.86
C ALA A 108 -8.24 0.36 -10.77
N ALA A 109 -7.46 1.30 -10.22
CA ALA A 109 -6.50 2.09 -11.00
C ALA A 109 -5.36 1.22 -11.57
N VAL A 110 -4.83 0.29 -10.75
CA VAL A 110 -3.82 -0.68 -11.22
C VAL A 110 -4.42 -1.60 -12.28
N LYS A 111 -5.65 -2.12 -12.05
CA LYS A 111 -6.35 -2.93 -13.03
C LYS A 111 -6.54 -2.19 -14.37
N GLY A 112 -6.89 -0.91 -14.32
CA GLY A 112 -7.03 -0.09 -15.52
C GLY A 112 -5.75 -0.07 -16.38
N LEU A 113 -4.58 0.05 -15.77
CA LEU A 113 -3.30 -0.08 -16.48
C LEU A 113 -3.09 -1.50 -17.03
N MET A 114 -3.41 -2.53 -16.24
CA MET A 114 -3.30 -3.92 -16.70
C MET A 114 -4.17 -4.18 -17.93
N ASP A 115 -5.40 -3.65 -17.95
CA ASP A 115 -6.31 -3.78 -19.10
C ASP A 115 -5.75 -3.09 -20.34
N ILE A 116 -5.23 -1.86 -20.20
CA ILE A 116 -4.62 -1.11 -21.30
C ILE A 116 -3.44 -1.85 -21.93
N TYR A 117 -2.62 -2.49 -21.11
CA TYR A 117 -1.42 -3.20 -21.55
C TYR A 117 -1.62 -4.71 -21.74
N SER A 118 -2.85 -5.19 -21.65
CA SER A 118 -3.20 -6.62 -21.79
C SER A 118 -2.41 -7.52 -20.83
N VAL A 119 -2.14 -7.03 -19.61
CA VAL A 119 -1.54 -7.82 -18.54
C VAL A 119 -2.64 -8.63 -17.84
N PRO A 120 -2.55 -9.97 -17.75
CA PRO A 120 -3.57 -10.78 -17.09
C PRO A 120 -3.77 -10.40 -15.62
N ASP A 121 -5.04 -10.27 -15.18
CA ASP A 121 -5.38 -9.96 -13.78
C ASP A 121 -5.19 -11.20 -12.91
N PRO A 122 -4.26 -11.19 -11.92
CA PRO A 122 -4.00 -12.35 -11.06
C PRO A 122 -5.14 -12.63 -10.06
N VAL A 123 -6.07 -11.70 -9.89
CA VAL A 123 -7.15 -11.77 -8.89
C VAL A 123 -8.53 -11.47 -9.51
N ALA A 124 -8.73 -11.90 -10.77
CA ALA A 124 -9.94 -11.62 -11.53
C ALA A 124 -11.23 -12.08 -10.83
N ALA A 125 -11.18 -13.16 -10.05
CA ALA A 125 -12.33 -13.65 -9.28
C ALA A 125 -12.66 -12.78 -8.04
N ASP A 126 -11.75 -11.94 -7.62
CA ASP A 126 -11.86 -10.98 -6.51
C ASP A 126 -12.44 -11.55 -5.19
N VAL A 127 -12.11 -12.80 -4.89
CA VAL A 127 -12.53 -13.46 -3.65
C VAL A 127 -11.70 -12.92 -2.47
N PRO A 128 -12.31 -12.44 -1.37
CA PRO A 128 -11.57 -11.91 -0.22
C PRO A 128 -10.56 -12.92 0.34
N GLY A 129 -9.32 -12.46 0.59
CA GLY A 129 -8.24 -13.27 1.14
C GLY A 129 -7.63 -14.31 0.20
N VAL A 130 -8.07 -14.35 -1.09
CA VAL A 130 -7.52 -15.27 -2.11
C VAL A 130 -6.67 -14.49 -3.10
N PHE A 131 -5.43 -14.94 -3.29
CA PHE A 131 -4.42 -14.32 -4.14
C PHE A 131 -3.76 -15.37 -5.03
N ALA A 132 -3.26 -14.96 -6.20
CA ALA A 132 -2.50 -15.85 -7.08
C ALA A 132 -1.14 -16.21 -6.48
N ASP A 133 -0.47 -15.23 -5.83
CA ASP A 133 0.74 -15.48 -5.07
C ASP A 133 0.39 -15.94 -3.64
N PRO A 134 0.78 -17.17 -3.25
CA PRO A 134 0.49 -17.70 -1.90
C PRO A 134 1.07 -16.85 -0.76
N GLN A 135 2.10 -16.04 -1.00
CA GLN A 135 2.67 -15.17 0.02
C GLN A 135 1.65 -14.10 0.46
N PHE A 136 0.86 -13.55 -0.45
CA PHE A 136 -0.21 -12.62 -0.09
C PHE A 136 -1.32 -13.29 0.72
N THR A 137 -1.68 -14.55 0.39
CA THR A 137 -2.65 -15.32 1.20
C THR A 137 -2.13 -15.56 2.62
N GLN A 138 -0.85 -15.92 2.77
CA GLN A 138 -0.23 -16.11 4.08
C GLN A 138 -0.19 -14.80 4.87
N LEU A 139 0.18 -13.70 4.23
CA LEU A 139 0.23 -12.37 4.85
C LEU A 139 -1.16 -11.90 5.28
N TYR A 140 -2.18 -12.07 4.45
CA TYR A 140 -3.57 -11.79 4.79
C TYR A 140 -4.02 -12.55 6.05
N ASN A 141 -3.76 -13.86 6.10
CA ASN A 141 -4.12 -14.69 7.24
C ASN A 141 -3.38 -14.25 8.52
N ALA A 142 -2.10 -13.94 8.43
CA ALA A 142 -1.30 -13.49 9.57
C ALA A 142 -1.78 -12.13 10.11
N LEU A 143 -1.98 -11.15 9.23
CA LEU A 143 -2.42 -9.80 9.60
C LEU A 143 -3.84 -9.80 10.18
N THR A 144 -4.76 -10.54 9.57
CA THR A 144 -6.14 -10.64 10.09
C THR A 144 -6.19 -11.39 11.41
N ALA A 145 -5.40 -12.45 11.60
CA ALA A 145 -5.29 -13.15 12.89
C ALA A 145 -4.71 -12.24 13.98
N GLN A 146 -3.68 -11.45 13.67
CA GLN A 146 -3.11 -10.47 14.59
C GLN A 146 -4.12 -9.38 14.94
N GLY A 147 -4.74 -8.78 13.93
CA GLY A 147 -5.64 -7.64 14.12
C GLY A 147 -6.94 -8.00 14.83
N LYS A 148 -7.45 -9.24 14.71
CA LYS A 148 -8.63 -9.71 15.44
C LYS A 148 -8.44 -9.84 16.95
N GLN A 149 -7.21 -9.78 17.45
CA GLN A 149 -6.94 -9.88 18.89
C GLN A 149 -7.24 -8.58 19.65
N SER A 150 -7.07 -7.41 19.01
CA SER A 150 -7.37 -6.11 19.61
C SER A 150 -7.40 -5.01 18.56
N LEU A 151 -8.07 -3.91 18.86
CA LEU A 151 -8.05 -2.71 18.03
C LEU A 151 -6.61 -2.19 17.81
N ALA A 152 -5.78 -2.20 18.85
CA ALA A 152 -4.36 -1.85 18.72
C ALA A 152 -3.63 -2.78 17.73
N GLY A 153 -3.91 -4.09 17.78
CA GLY A 153 -3.38 -5.06 16.83
C GLY A 153 -3.82 -4.80 15.39
N ALA A 154 -5.09 -4.41 15.17
CA ALA A 154 -5.62 -4.05 13.86
C ALA A 154 -4.99 -2.78 13.31
N LEU A 155 -4.85 -1.73 14.14
CA LEU A 155 -4.18 -0.49 13.74
C LEU A 155 -2.69 -0.71 13.45
N GLN A 156 -2.02 -1.55 14.24
CA GLN A 156 -0.62 -1.91 14.00
C GLN A 156 -0.46 -2.70 12.69
N ALA A 157 -1.38 -3.60 12.36
CA ALA A 157 -1.41 -4.28 11.06
C ALA A 157 -1.57 -3.27 9.91
N GLY A 158 -2.46 -2.26 10.07
CA GLY A 158 -2.58 -1.17 9.12
C GLY A 158 -1.27 -0.40 8.92
N VAL A 159 -0.61 -0.01 10.01
CA VAL A 159 0.71 0.65 9.95
C VAL A 159 1.73 -0.22 9.20
N THR A 160 1.71 -1.53 9.40
CA THR A 160 2.64 -2.46 8.74
C THR A 160 2.38 -2.55 7.24
N ILE A 161 1.11 -2.67 6.83
CA ILE A 161 0.71 -2.71 5.42
C ILE A 161 1.13 -1.42 4.72
N GLU A 162 0.75 -0.26 5.25
CA GLU A 162 1.03 1.02 4.60
C GLU A 162 2.54 1.32 4.48
N LYS A 163 3.35 0.93 5.47
CA LYS A 163 4.81 1.06 5.37
C LYS A 163 5.39 0.21 4.25
N LYS A 164 4.88 -1.01 4.09
CA LYS A 164 5.32 -1.91 3.04
C LYS A 164 4.90 -1.36 1.67
N ASP A 165 3.64 -0.99 1.51
CA ASP A 165 3.10 -0.43 0.28
C ASP A 165 3.84 0.85 -0.17
N ILE A 166 4.14 1.76 0.76
CA ILE A 166 4.94 2.95 0.48
C ILE A 166 6.32 2.57 -0.08
N ALA A 167 7.01 1.62 0.54
CA ALA A 167 8.33 1.19 0.10
C ALA A 167 8.29 0.54 -1.30
N ASP A 168 7.29 -0.31 -1.55
CA ASP A 168 7.12 -0.98 -2.83
C ASP A 168 6.74 0.00 -3.95
N LEU A 169 5.86 0.95 -3.68
CA LEU A 169 5.49 2.02 -4.62
C LEU A 169 6.70 2.91 -4.96
N GLU A 170 7.50 3.31 -3.98
CA GLU A 170 8.73 4.09 -4.20
C GLU A 170 9.72 3.31 -5.09
N ALA A 171 9.91 2.02 -4.83
CA ALA A 171 10.75 1.17 -5.65
C ALA A 171 10.22 1.03 -7.10
N ARG A 172 8.90 0.86 -7.29
CA ARG A 172 8.28 0.78 -8.62
C ARG A 172 8.40 2.08 -9.40
N ILE A 173 8.19 3.22 -8.74
CA ILE A 173 8.36 4.55 -9.37
C ILE A 173 9.79 4.76 -9.83
N ALA A 174 10.77 4.32 -9.04
CA ALA A 174 12.18 4.44 -9.38
C ALA A 174 12.59 3.48 -10.54
N ALA A 175 11.95 2.31 -10.62
CA ALA A 175 12.31 1.28 -11.58
C ALA A 175 11.69 1.44 -12.97
N THR A 176 10.59 2.20 -13.11
CA THR A 176 9.92 2.39 -14.41
C THR A 176 10.30 3.71 -15.05
N ASP A 177 10.40 3.74 -16.38
CA ASP A 177 10.51 5.00 -17.15
C ASP A 177 9.15 5.47 -17.71
N ARG A 178 8.08 4.74 -17.43
CA ARG A 178 6.76 5.03 -17.97
C ARG A 178 6.04 6.10 -17.15
N ALA A 179 5.66 7.18 -17.82
CA ALA A 179 5.00 8.31 -17.17
C ALA A 179 3.60 7.97 -16.62
N ASP A 180 2.85 7.10 -17.30
CA ASP A 180 1.53 6.66 -16.89
C ASP A 180 1.58 5.76 -15.64
N LEU A 181 2.53 4.82 -15.57
CA LEU A 181 2.77 4.02 -14.36
C LEU A 181 3.21 4.92 -13.20
N LYS A 182 4.18 5.83 -13.43
CA LYS A 182 4.61 6.80 -12.41
C LYS A 182 3.45 7.64 -11.87
N ALA A 183 2.54 8.07 -12.75
CA ALA A 183 1.39 8.88 -12.36
C ALA A 183 0.43 8.09 -11.44
N VAL A 184 0.11 6.84 -11.80
CA VAL A 184 -0.75 5.98 -10.96
C VAL A 184 -0.06 5.65 -9.64
N TYR A 185 1.16 5.11 -9.67
CA TYR A 185 1.90 4.77 -8.44
C TYR A 185 2.13 5.99 -7.53
N GLY A 186 2.38 7.17 -8.10
CA GLY A 186 2.51 8.42 -7.34
C GLY A 186 1.22 8.86 -6.65
N ASN A 187 0.05 8.56 -7.25
CA ASN A 187 -1.24 8.81 -6.62
C ASN A 187 -1.49 7.84 -5.46
N LEU A 188 -1.21 6.55 -5.66
CA LEU A 188 -1.29 5.52 -4.63
C LEU A 188 -0.36 5.88 -3.46
N LEU A 189 0.91 6.13 -3.71
CA LEU A 189 1.92 6.51 -2.71
C LEU A 189 1.48 7.69 -1.83
N ARG A 190 0.88 8.71 -2.43
CA ARG A 190 0.35 9.85 -1.67
C ARG A 190 -0.79 9.44 -0.74
N ALA A 191 -1.68 8.57 -1.20
CA ALA A 191 -2.79 8.06 -0.40
C ALA A 191 -2.30 7.17 0.74
N SER A 192 -1.39 6.23 0.48
CA SER A 192 -0.82 5.31 1.47
C SER A 192 -0.07 6.07 2.58
N ARG A 193 0.62 7.16 2.25
CA ARG A 193 1.21 8.07 3.26
C ARG A 193 0.15 8.74 4.14
N ASN A 194 -1.05 9.04 3.61
CA ASN A 194 -2.17 9.55 4.39
C ASN A 194 -2.79 8.47 5.28
N HIS A 195 -2.94 7.26 4.76
CA HIS A 195 -3.44 6.10 5.49
C HIS A 195 -2.51 5.75 6.66
N LEU A 196 -1.19 5.73 6.42
CA LEU A 196 -0.19 5.52 7.46
C LEU A 196 -0.32 6.53 8.59
N ARG A 197 -0.50 7.83 8.26
CA ARG A 197 -0.71 8.88 9.28
C ARG A 197 -2.00 8.63 10.08
N ALA A 198 -3.09 8.23 9.40
CA ALA A 198 -4.35 7.96 10.06
C ALA A 198 -4.23 6.79 11.05
N PHE A 199 -3.68 5.65 10.62
CA PHE A 199 -3.49 4.50 11.51
C PHE A 199 -2.51 4.78 12.64
N SER A 200 -1.39 5.46 12.37
CA SER A 200 -0.41 5.83 13.41
C SER A 200 -1.01 6.81 14.44
N GLY A 201 -1.81 7.78 14.00
CA GLY A 201 -2.49 8.72 14.88
C GLY A 201 -3.51 8.03 15.79
N LEU A 202 -4.33 7.14 15.22
CA LEU A 202 -5.30 6.35 15.99
C LEU A 202 -4.61 5.41 16.99
N LEU A 203 -3.54 4.75 16.58
CA LEU A 203 -2.77 3.86 17.46
C LEU A 203 -2.15 4.62 18.63
N GLY A 204 -1.64 5.84 18.37
CA GLY A 204 -1.07 6.70 19.42
C GLY A 204 -2.10 7.32 20.36
N SER A 205 -3.40 7.20 20.07
CA SER A 205 -4.50 7.72 20.89
C SER A 205 -5.17 6.66 21.79
N LEU A 206 -4.77 5.39 21.68
CA LEU A 206 -5.24 4.30 22.55
C LEU A 206 -4.47 4.25 23.86
#